data_db650f302e006bf79f1833c4c2233d1b
#
_entry.id   db650f302e006bf79f1833c4c2233d1b
#
_cell.length_a   1.000
_cell.length_b   1.000
_cell.length_c   1.000
_cell.angle_alpha   90.00
_cell.angle_beta   90.00
_cell.angle_gamma   90.00
#
_symmetry.space_group_name_H-M   'P 1'
#
loop_
_entity.id
_entity.type
_entity.pdbx_description
1 polymer ?
#
loop_
_entity_poly.entity_id
_entity_poly.type
_entity_poly.pdbx_seq_one_letter_code
_entity_poly.pdbx_strand_id
1 'polypeptide(L)'
;MRSNLCDLGVAACVIHDGRILLVQEAEGSHEGLWGLPKGFVEEGESPSAAAIRELEEECGITGEILGIIGMRECVRNGQTAVFLSYLIRPLSLDVSLNNKEIMNFGWYSIENFESIDWISSTMQSLALTSLAPNQIMKIFDISEQIGYPYSVYLMTNNEKILTEVSI
;
A
#
# COMPACT_ATOMS: atom_id res chain seq x y z
N MET A 1 17.82 -24.35 7.30
CA MET A 1 17.26 -23.02 7.04
C MET A 1 16.21 -23.14 5.93
N ARG A 2 14.94 -22.88 6.19
CA ARG A 2 13.92 -22.86 5.13
C ARG A 2 13.88 -21.43 4.59
N SER A 3 14.54 -21.16 3.46
CA SER A 3 14.30 -19.92 2.72
C SER A 3 13.10 -20.18 1.79
N ASN A 4 11.92 -19.79 2.20
CA ASN A 4 10.82 -19.66 1.26
C ASN A 4 11.01 -18.30 0.56
N LEU A 5 11.35 -18.31 -0.71
CA LEU A 5 11.28 -17.12 -1.54
C LEU A 5 9.81 -16.72 -1.63
N CYS A 6 9.50 -15.53 -1.18
CA CYS A 6 8.16 -14.95 -1.25
C CYS A 6 8.29 -13.57 -1.90
N ASP A 7 7.53 -13.34 -2.97
CA ASP A 7 7.39 -12.01 -3.55
C ASP A 7 6.49 -11.18 -2.62
N LEU A 8 7.05 -10.13 -2.05
CA LEU A 8 6.33 -9.23 -1.18
C LEU A 8 6.14 -7.88 -1.87
N GLY A 9 4.91 -7.61 -2.24
CA GLY A 9 4.52 -6.34 -2.86
C GLY A 9 3.71 -5.46 -1.92
N VAL A 10 3.68 -4.17 -2.23
CA VAL A 10 2.95 -3.16 -1.47
C VAL A 10 2.21 -2.20 -2.39
N ALA A 11 1.13 -1.60 -1.89
CA ALA A 11 0.46 -0.47 -2.52
C ALA A 11 0.18 0.65 -1.52
N ALA A 12 0.22 1.87 -2.02
CA ALA A 12 -0.12 3.10 -1.32
C ALA A 12 -1.55 3.53 -1.67
N CYS A 13 -2.48 3.39 -0.73
CA CYS A 13 -3.85 3.90 -0.84
C CYS A 13 -3.89 5.32 -0.24
N VAL A 14 -3.68 6.32 -1.07
CA VAL A 14 -3.62 7.73 -0.63
C VAL A 14 -4.97 8.38 -0.83
N ILE A 15 -5.58 8.83 0.26
CA ILE A 15 -6.91 9.46 0.25
C ILE A 15 -6.79 10.95 0.61
N HIS A 16 -7.44 11.78 -0.20
CA HIS A 16 -7.60 13.20 0.06
C HIS A 16 -8.97 13.68 -0.45
N ASP A 17 -9.72 14.38 0.41
CA ASP A 17 -11.05 14.94 0.10
C ASP A 17 -12.02 13.93 -0.56
N GLY A 18 -12.09 12.70 -0.02
CA GLY A 18 -12.97 11.65 -0.53
C GLY A 18 -12.57 11.08 -1.89
N ARG A 19 -11.35 11.36 -2.34
CA ARG A 19 -10.78 10.85 -3.59
C ARG A 19 -9.52 10.05 -3.30
N ILE A 20 -9.24 9.09 -4.18
CA ILE A 20 -8.04 8.27 -4.14
C ILE A 20 -7.08 8.66 -5.26
N LEU A 21 -5.80 8.68 -4.94
CA LEU A 21 -4.74 8.83 -5.93
C LEU A 21 -4.60 7.52 -6.72
N LEU A 22 -4.72 7.62 -8.03
CA LEU A 22 -4.41 6.54 -8.97
C LEU A 22 -3.30 6.99 -9.92
N VAL A 23 -2.54 6.03 -10.39
CA VAL A 23 -1.48 6.18 -11.38
C VAL A 23 -1.75 5.31 -12.60
N GLN A 24 -1.29 5.77 -13.76
CA GLN A 24 -1.39 5.05 -15.02
C GLN A 24 -0.01 4.55 -15.43
N GLU A 25 0.13 3.24 -15.63
CA GLU A 25 1.40 2.61 -15.98
C GLU A 25 1.92 3.09 -17.33
N ALA A 26 3.23 3.41 -17.38
CA ALA A 26 3.85 3.90 -18.62
C ALA A 26 4.40 2.78 -19.50
N GLU A 27 4.62 1.58 -18.95
CA GLU A 27 5.27 0.49 -19.66
C GLU A 27 4.87 -0.91 -19.17
N GLY A 28 5.33 -1.93 -19.89
CA GLY A 28 5.17 -3.33 -19.51
C GLY A 28 3.79 -3.91 -19.82
N SER A 29 3.43 -4.99 -19.14
CA SER A 29 2.16 -5.72 -19.38
C SER A 29 0.92 -4.95 -18.93
N HIS A 30 1.09 -3.86 -18.21
CA HIS A 30 0.02 -3.02 -17.67
C HIS A 30 0.02 -1.61 -18.25
N GLU A 31 0.79 -1.37 -19.31
CA GLU A 31 0.84 -0.07 -19.99
C GLU A 31 -0.57 0.48 -20.30
N GLY A 32 -0.81 1.73 -19.90
CA GLY A 32 -2.08 2.41 -20.08
C GLY A 32 -3.17 2.05 -19.06
N LEU A 33 -2.96 1.05 -18.19
CA LEU A 33 -3.91 0.66 -17.16
C LEU A 33 -3.68 1.44 -15.86
N TRP A 34 -4.75 1.60 -15.10
CA TRP A 34 -4.74 2.36 -13.85
C TRP A 34 -4.64 1.46 -12.63
N GLY A 35 -3.93 1.93 -11.62
CA GLY A 35 -3.78 1.26 -10.34
C GLY A 35 -3.41 2.22 -9.21
N LEU A 36 -3.12 1.64 -8.06
CA LEU A 36 -2.53 2.34 -6.94
C LEU A 36 -1.01 2.45 -7.16
N PRO A 37 -0.33 3.49 -6.66
CA PRO A 37 1.12 3.48 -6.51
C PRO A 37 1.57 2.22 -5.79
N LYS A 38 2.57 1.49 -6.34
CA LYS A 38 2.90 0.15 -5.86
C LYS A 38 4.29 -0.31 -6.30
N GLY A 39 4.85 -1.23 -5.55
CA GLY A 39 6.08 -1.92 -5.94
C GLY A 39 6.41 -3.08 -5.00
N PHE A 40 7.69 -3.49 -5.01
CA PHE A 40 8.18 -4.59 -4.20
C PHE A 40 8.96 -4.09 -2.99
N VAL A 41 8.88 -4.87 -1.91
CA VAL A 41 9.71 -4.65 -0.72
C VAL A 41 11.15 -5.05 -1.03
N GLU A 42 12.09 -4.16 -0.75
CA GLU A 42 13.52 -4.39 -0.93
C GLU A 42 14.16 -5.09 0.28
N GLU A 43 15.37 -5.60 0.11
CA GLU A 43 16.10 -6.28 1.18
C GLU A 43 16.40 -5.31 2.35
N GLY A 44 16.02 -5.71 3.56
CA GLY A 44 16.23 -4.89 4.77
C GLY A 44 15.20 -3.80 4.99
N GLU A 45 14.19 -3.69 4.13
CA GLU A 45 13.11 -2.72 4.21
C GLU A 45 11.85 -3.32 4.85
N SER A 46 11.13 -2.52 5.63
CA SER A 46 9.79 -2.93 6.08
C SER A 46 8.74 -2.69 4.99
N PRO A 47 7.67 -3.49 4.92
CA PRO A 47 6.61 -3.28 3.92
C PRO A 47 5.96 -1.90 3.99
N SER A 48 5.84 -1.31 5.18
CA SER A 48 5.31 0.05 5.34
C SER A 48 6.26 1.11 4.80
N ALA A 49 7.59 0.93 4.99
CA ALA A 49 8.61 1.82 4.41
C ALA A 49 8.61 1.72 2.88
N ALA A 50 8.51 0.49 2.35
CA ALA A 50 8.39 0.26 0.91
C ALA A 50 7.18 1.00 0.31
N ALA A 51 6.02 0.97 0.96
CA ALA A 51 4.83 1.67 0.47
C ALA A 51 5.02 3.20 0.40
N ILE A 52 5.76 3.79 1.35
CA ILE A 52 6.10 5.22 1.30
C ILE A 52 7.14 5.49 0.22
N ARG A 53 8.20 4.66 0.11
CA ARG A 53 9.23 4.81 -0.93
C ARG A 53 8.62 4.74 -2.33
N GLU A 54 7.80 3.74 -2.62
CA GLU A 54 7.13 3.60 -3.92
C GLU A 54 6.23 4.80 -4.24
N LEU A 55 5.48 5.30 -3.25
CA LEU A 55 4.67 6.50 -3.41
C LEU A 55 5.54 7.73 -3.73
N GLU A 56 6.70 7.85 -3.09
CA GLU A 56 7.64 8.94 -3.33
C GLU A 56 8.33 8.80 -4.70
N GLU A 57 8.73 7.60 -5.09
CA GLU A 57 9.39 7.32 -6.37
C GLU A 57 8.46 7.53 -7.56
N GLU A 58 7.22 7.04 -7.49
CA GLU A 58 6.24 7.14 -8.57
C GLU A 58 5.57 8.53 -8.65
N CYS A 59 5.27 9.15 -7.49
CA CYS A 59 4.42 10.33 -7.41
C CYS A 59 5.08 11.56 -6.78
N GLY A 60 6.26 11.45 -6.18
CA GLY A 60 6.90 12.53 -5.42
C GLY A 60 6.17 12.91 -4.13
N ILE A 61 5.22 12.11 -3.68
CA ILE A 61 4.44 12.33 -2.47
C ILE A 61 4.96 11.46 -1.35
N THR A 62 5.14 12.04 -0.16
CA THR A 62 5.35 11.26 1.07
C THR A 62 4.11 11.36 1.98
N GLY A 63 4.02 10.46 2.96
CA GLY A 63 2.84 10.37 3.81
C GLY A 63 3.06 9.62 5.11
N GLU A 64 1.99 9.55 5.88
CA GLU A 64 1.93 8.82 7.14
C GLU A 64 1.06 7.57 6.99
N ILE A 65 1.60 6.42 7.38
CA ILE A 65 0.85 5.15 7.40
C ILE A 65 -0.22 5.22 8.49
N LEU A 66 -1.47 5.05 8.09
CA LEU A 66 -2.61 4.93 9.02
C LEU A 66 -2.91 3.49 9.40
N GLY A 67 -2.58 2.53 8.52
CA GLY A 67 -2.79 1.11 8.76
C GLY A 67 -2.86 0.30 7.47
N ILE A 68 -3.15 -0.99 7.60
CA ILE A 68 -3.39 -1.90 6.47
C ILE A 68 -4.89 -1.92 6.15
N ILE A 69 -5.21 -1.71 4.88
CA ILE A 69 -6.60 -1.71 4.38
C ILE A 69 -6.96 -3.06 3.73
N GLY A 70 -5.99 -3.79 3.24
CA GLY A 70 -6.21 -5.07 2.62
C GLY A 70 -4.93 -5.84 2.33
N MET A 71 -5.10 -7.12 2.07
CA MET A 71 -4.02 -8.03 1.72
C MET A 71 -4.50 -8.98 0.61
N ARG A 72 -3.61 -9.32 -0.30
CA ARG A 72 -3.81 -10.39 -1.27
C ARG A 72 -2.68 -11.40 -1.14
N GLU A 73 -3.00 -12.67 -1.17
CA GLU A 73 -2.01 -13.75 -1.28
C GLU A 73 -2.28 -14.59 -2.53
N CYS A 74 -1.26 -15.14 -3.11
CA CYS A 74 -1.37 -16.15 -4.16
C CYS A 74 -0.13 -17.05 -4.23
N VAL A 75 -0.29 -18.19 -4.89
CA VAL A 75 0.83 -19.02 -5.31
C VAL A 75 0.80 -19.09 -6.84
N ARG A 76 1.85 -18.60 -7.48
CA ARG A 76 1.98 -18.58 -8.93
C ARG A 76 3.27 -19.28 -9.34
N ASN A 77 3.16 -20.30 -10.19
CA ASN A 77 4.31 -21.11 -10.64
C ASN A 77 5.18 -21.66 -9.49
N GLY A 78 4.53 -22.06 -8.39
CA GLY A 78 5.23 -22.56 -7.21
C GLY A 78 5.86 -21.51 -6.30
N GLN A 79 5.73 -20.24 -6.64
CA GLN A 79 6.22 -19.11 -5.83
C GLN A 79 5.06 -18.45 -5.08
N THR A 80 5.25 -18.26 -3.78
CA THR A 80 4.30 -17.53 -2.94
C THR A 80 4.48 -16.04 -3.17
N ALA A 81 3.38 -15.33 -3.27
CA ALA A 81 3.37 -13.87 -3.33
C ALA A 81 2.32 -13.28 -2.37
N VAL A 82 2.73 -12.26 -1.62
CA VAL A 82 1.88 -11.48 -0.72
C VAL A 82 1.91 -10.03 -1.17
N PHE A 83 0.76 -9.38 -1.11
CA PHE A 83 0.62 -7.97 -1.46
C PHE A 83 -0.17 -7.26 -0.37
N LEU A 84 0.42 -6.23 0.22
CA LEU A 84 -0.14 -5.46 1.32
C LEU A 84 -0.53 -4.06 0.85
N SER A 85 -1.71 -3.59 1.23
CA SER A 85 -2.19 -2.26 0.86
C SER A 85 -2.32 -1.39 2.09
N TYR A 86 -1.59 -0.28 2.09
CA TYR A 86 -1.52 0.66 3.21
C TYR A 86 -2.39 1.88 2.95
N LEU A 87 -3.24 2.22 3.91
CA LEU A 87 -3.92 3.52 3.93
C LEU A 87 -2.92 4.58 4.37
N ILE A 88 -2.77 5.62 3.56
CA ILE A 88 -1.76 6.67 3.76
C ILE A 88 -2.42 8.05 3.76
N ARG A 89 -2.09 8.85 4.77
CA ARG A 89 -2.39 10.27 4.80
C ARG A 89 -1.25 11.03 4.13
N PRO A 90 -1.47 11.74 3.00
CA PRO A 90 -0.41 12.48 2.35
C PRO A 90 0.04 13.68 3.19
N LEU A 91 1.34 13.98 3.18
CA LEU A 91 1.93 15.18 3.81
C LEU A 91 2.04 16.35 2.82
N SER A 92 1.99 16.08 1.52
CA SER A 92 1.84 17.07 0.46
C SER A 92 0.93 16.54 -0.64
N LEU A 93 0.41 17.43 -1.48
CA LEU A 93 -0.42 17.09 -2.64
C LEU A 93 0.28 17.44 -3.97
N ASP A 94 1.53 17.89 -3.90
CA ASP A 94 2.32 18.27 -5.07
C ASP A 94 2.87 17.00 -5.73
N VAL A 95 2.16 16.50 -6.74
CA VAL A 95 2.57 15.31 -7.47
C VAL A 95 3.67 15.64 -8.47
N SER A 96 4.74 14.86 -8.42
CA SER A 96 5.85 14.89 -9.39
C SER A 96 6.12 13.48 -9.90
N LEU A 97 5.65 13.18 -11.11
CA LEU A 97 5.70 11.84 -11.66
C LEU A 97 7.11 11.40 -12.05
N ASN A 98 7.40 10.12 -11.79
CA ASN A 98 8.47 9.40 -12.46
C ASN A 98 7.99 8.96 -13.86
N ASN A 99 8.22 9.79 -14.86
CA ASN A 99 7.71 9.58 -16.23
C ASN A 99 8.27 8.34 -16.95
N LYS A 100 9.15 7.57 -16.33
CA LYS A 100 9.60 6.28 -16.87
C LYS A 100 8.63 5.16 -16.54
N GLU A 101 8.07 5.20 -15.33
CA GLU A 101 7.17 4.15 -14.79
C GLU A 101 5.71 4.56 -14.86
N ILE A 102 5.42 5.85 -14.65
CA ILE A 102 4.06 6.40 -14.59
C ILE A 102 3.87 7.46 -15.68
N MET A 103 2.88 7.23 -16.57
CA MET A 103 2.57 8.19 -17.62
C MET A 103 1.57 9.26 -17.19
N ASN A 104 0.72 8.98 -16.20
CA ASN A 104 -0.33 9.88 -15.75
C ASN A 104 -0.75 9.60 -14.32
N PHE A 105 -1.43 10.54 -13.68
CA PHE A 105 -2.06 10.37 -12.37
C PHE A 105 -3.38 11.12 -12.30
N GLY A 106 -4.20 10.77 -11.30
CA GLY A 106 -5.43 11.51 -11.02
C GLY A 106 -5.99 11.20 -9.65
N TRP A 107 -6.83 12.12 -9.16
CA TRP A 107 -7.62 11.95 -7.95
C TRP A 107 -9.05 11.57 -8.34
N TYR A 108 -9.45 10.35 -8.00
CA TYR A 108 -10.70 9.76 -8.44
C TYR A 108 -11.65 9.51 -7.28
N SER A 109 -12.90 9.91 -7.43
CA SER A 109 -13.98 9.50 -6.53
C SER A 109 -14.59 8.17 -7.00
N ILE A 110 -15.42 7.55 -6.15
CA ILE A 110 -16.05 6.26 -6.44
C ILE A 110 -16.88 6.27 -7.73
N GLU A 111 -17.49 7.40 -8.06
CA GLU A 111 -18.33 7.55 -9.25
C GLU A 111 -17.55 7.40 -10.57
N ASN A 112 -16.23 7.57 -10.51
CA ASN A 112 -15.36 7.45 -11.69
C ASN A 112 -14.93 5.99 -11.96
N PHE A 113 -15.11 5.07 -11.02
CA PHE A 113 -14.48 3.74 -11.05
C PHE A 113 -14.93 2.85 -12.20
N GLU A 114 -16.17 3.00 -12.68
CA GLU A 114 -16.67 2.23 -13.82
C GLU A 114 -16.03 2.64 -15.16
N SER A 115 -15.47 3.87 -15.23
CA SER A 115 -14.82 4.39 -16.44
C SER A 115 -13.31 4.19 -16.47
N ILE A 116 -12.73 3.54 -15.46
CA ILE A 116 -11.29 3.34 -15.34
C ILE A 116 -10.91 1.95 -15.85
N ASP A 117 -9.93 1.90 -16.73
CA ASP A 117 -9.31 0.66 -17.18
C ASP A 117 -8.30 0.16 -16.13
N TRP A 118 -8.76 -0.69 -15.23
CA TRP A 118 -7.98 -1.16 -14.08
C TRP A 118 -6.96 -2.23 -14.44
N ILE A 119 -5.79 -2.18 -13.82
CA ILE A 119 -4.77 -3.26 -13.84
C ILE A 119 -5.39 -4.61 -13.45
N SER A 120 -6.29 -4.62 -12.46
CA SER A 120 -7.00 -5.82 -12.02
C SER A 120 -8.22 -5.46 -11.16
N SER A 121 -9.17 -6.41 -11.07
CA SER A 121 -10.30 -6.29 -10.14
C SER A 121 -9.87 -6.23 -8.67
N THR A 122 -8.75 -6.86 -8.31
CA THR A 122 -8.16 -6.76 -6.97
C THR A 122 -7.75 -5.32 -6.68
N MET A 123 -7.07 -4.65 -7.63
CA MET A 123 -6.64 -3.27 -7.47
C MET A 123 -7.83 -2.32 -7.31
N GLN A 124 -8.87 -2.51 -8.13
CA GLN A 124 -10.13 -1.78 -7.99
C GLN A 124 -10.78 -1.98 -6.63
N SER A 125 -10.83 -3.23 -6.13
CA SER A 125 -11.43 -3.56 -4.83
C SER A 125 -10.67 -2.92 -3.66
N LEU A 126 -9.35 -2.90 -3.72
CA LEU A 126 -8.51 -2.24 -2.70
C LEU A 126 -8.73 -0.72 -2.71
N ALA A 127 -8.78 -0.10 -3.89
CA ALA A 127 -9.07 1.32 -4.04
C ALA A 127 -10.47 1.67 -3.50
N LEU A 128 -11.49 0.86 -3.84
CA LEU A 128 -12.85 1.04 -3.36
C LEU A 128 -12.94 0.95 -1.83
N THR A 129 -12.29 -0.06 -1.23
CA THR A 129 -12.27 -0.25 0.22
C THR A 129 -11.60 0.92 0.93
N SER A 130 -10.58 1.51 0.30
CA SER A 130 -9.84 2.65 0.87
C SER A 130 -10.67 3.94 0.95
N LEU A 131 -11.60 4.14 0.01
CA LEU A 131 -12.50 5.32 0.01
C LEU A 131 -13.55 5.29 1.12
N ALA A 132 -13.89 4.11 1.63
CA ALA A 132 -14.84 3.94 2.72
C ALA A 132 -14.31 2.91 3.74
N PRO A 133 -13.22 3.20 4.45
CA PRO A 133 -12.60 2.27 5.36
C PRO A 133 -13.46 2.08 6.61
N ASN A 134 -14.28 1.02 6.63
CA ASN A 134 -15.06 0.68 7.82
C ASN A 134 -14.18 0.12 8.94
N GLN A 135 -13.11 -0.58 8.56
CA GLN A 135 -12.13 -1.17 9.47
C GLN A 135 -10.76 -1.20 8.81
N ILE A 136 -9.74 -0.78 9.56
CA ILE A 136 -8.33 -0.89 9.17
C ILE A 136 -7.56 -1.58 10.30
N MET A 137 -6.53 -2.32 9.97
CA MET A 137 -5.56 -2.78 10.95
C MET A 137 -4.62 -1.61 11.28
N LYS A 138 -4.79 -1.04 12.48
CA LYS A 138 -3.93 0.05 12.96
C LYS A 138 -2.54 -0.47 13.27
N ILE A 139 -1.54 0.37 13.00
CA ILE A 139 -0.14 0.10 13.32
C ILE A 139 0.13 0.41 14.80
N PHE A 140 0.86 -0.49 15.45
CA PHE A 140 1.41 -0.31 16.78
C PHE A 140 2.91 -0.60 16.71
N ASP A 141 3.72 0.44 16.84
CA ASP A 141 5.17 0.34 16.87
C ASP A 141 5.62 0.03 18.30
N ILE A 142 6.23 -1.14 18.48
CA ILE A 142 6.80 -1.58 19.76
C ILE A 142 8.32 -1.77 19.66
N SER A 143 8.96 -1.15 18.70
CA SER A 143 10.40 -1.24 18.45
C SER A 143 11.25 -0.87 19.65
N GLU A 144 10.86 0.15 20.43
CA GLU A 144 11.58 0.54 21.65
C GLU A 144 11.58 -0.56 22.72
N GLN A 145 10.48 -1.32 22.83
CA GLN A 145 10.33 -2.40 23.81
C GLN A 145 11.14 -3.65 23.42
N ILE A 146 11.25 -3.90 22.12
CA ILE A 146 11.86 -5.11 21.54
C ILE A 146 13.36 -4.88 21.23
N GLY A 147 13.79 -3.63 20.99
CA GLY A 147 15.17 -3.27 20.67
C GLY A 147 15.56 -3.38 19.19
N TYR A 148 14.61 -3.62 18.30
CA TYR A 148 14.77 -3.59 16.84
C TYR A 148 13.43 -3.23 16.17
N PRO A 149 13.39 -2.83 14.89
CA PRO A 149 12.15 -2.46 14.21
C PRO A 149 11.09 -3.56 14.30
N TYR A 150 9.98 -3.25 14.97
CA TYR A 150 8.91 -4.20 15.22
C TYR A 150 7.55 -3.49 15.26
N SER A 151 6.71 -3.79 14.29
CA SER A 151 5.37 -3.23 14.19
C SER A 151 4.31 -4.33 14.15
N VAL A 152 3.23 -4.14 14.90
CA VAL A 152 2.08 -5.04 14.93
C VAL A 152 0.88 -4.33 14.36
N TYR A 153 0.12 -5.02 13.51
CA TYR A 153 -1.11 -4.48 12.90
C TYR A 153 -2.32 -5.22 13.47
N LEU A 154 -3.20 -4.49 14.14
CA LEU A 154 -4.35 -5.06 14.84
C LEU A 154 -5.65 -4.32 14.50
N MET A 155 -6.75 -5.06 14.39
CA MET A 155 -8.11 -4.52 14.27
C MET A 155 -8.68 -4.22 15.65
N THR A 156 -8.02 -3.33 16.40
CA THR A 156 -8.43 -2.99 17.75
C THR A 156 -8.17 -1.52 18.05
N ASN A 157 -8.98 -0.97 18.95
CA ASN A 157 -8.75 0.34 19.55
C ASN A 157 -8.11 0.22 20.95
N ASN A 158 -7.83 -0.99 21.41
CA ASN A 158 -7.28 -1.23 22.75
C ASN A 158 -5.74 -1.33 22.69
N GLU A 159 -5.08 -0.20 22.89
CA GLU A 159 -3.61 -0.08 22.89
C GLU A 159 -2.95 -0.87 24.02
N LYS A 160 -3.69 -1.22 25.10
CA LYS A 160 -3.16 -1.95 26.25
C LYS A 160 -2.78 -3.41 25.94
N ILE A 161 -3.32 -3.98 24.85
CA ILE A 161 -3.04 -5.38 24.48
C ILE A 161 -1.55 -5.63 24.23
N LEU A 162 -0.81 -4.64 23.74
CA LEU A 162 0.61 -4.80 23.38
C LEU A 162 1.56 -4.57 24.57
N THR A 163 1.12 -3.90 25.63
CA THR A 163 1.94 -3.69 26.84
C THR A 163 2.00 -4.92 27.74
N GLU A 164 1.13 -5.90 27.52
CA GLU A 164 1.04 -7.13 28.32
C GLU A 164 1.63 -8.36 27.61
N VAL A 165 2.06 -8.23 26.36
CA VAL A 165 2.65 -9.34 25.59
C VAL A 165 4.12 -9.46 25.95
N SER A 166 4.44 -10.41 26.83
CA SER A 166 5.82 -10.91 26.98
C SER A 166 6.11 -11.82 25.78
N ILE A 167 7.08 -11.44 24.96
CA ILE A 167 7.61 -12.24 23.84
C ILE A 167 8.72 -13.15 24.36
#